data_b51dc5e90ec4d55e686ec42252606785
#
_entry.id   b51dc5e90ec4d55e686ec42252606785
#
_cell.length_a   1.000
_cell.length_b   1.000
_cell.length_c   1.000
_cell.angle_alpha   90.00
_cell.angle_beta   90.00
_cell.angle_gamma   90.00
#
_symmetry.space_group_name_H-M   'P 1'
#
loop_
_entity.id
_entity.type
_entity.pdbx_description
1 polymer ?
#
loop_
_entity_poly.entity_id
_entity_poly.type
_entity_poly.pdbx_seq_one_letter_code
_entity_poly.pdbx_strand_id
1 'polypeptide(L)'
;MVLRESGRVINKAFNIEAIIRPGIDVAVEGGEELLAFADTILGADPGALDNARLALAKRLGPTAVSAASIIAANFSKNDRIANGLGIPMEAMMLDPTEDFREDFGINAYRSAANTLS
;
A
#
# COMPACT_ATOMS: atom_id res chain seq x y z
N MET A 1 -3.49 8.28 0.15
CA MET A 1 -4.07 9.35 -0.71
C MET A 1 -5.39 8.90 -1.33
N VAL A 2 -5.36 8.02 -2.33
CA VAL A 2 -6.59 7.56 -3.03
C VAL A 2 -7.63 6.99 -2.05
N LEU A 3 -7.22 6.19 -1.08
CA LEU A 3 -8.12 5.62 -0.08
C LEU A 3 -8.77 6.68 0.81
N ARG A 4 -8.03 7.72 1.22
CA ARG A 4 -8.58 8.86 1.98
C ARG A 4 -9.64 9.61 1.18
N GLU A 5 -9.36 9.90 -0.09
CA GLU A 5 -10.31 10.60 -0.97
C GLU A 5 -11.55 9.75 -1.25
N SER A 6 -11.38 8.46 -1.51
CA SER A 6 -12.50 7.52 -1.63
C SER A 6 -13.37 7.49 -0.36
N GLY A 7 -12.73 7.50 0.82
CA GLY A 7 -13.42 7.57 2.11
C GLY A 7 -14.28 8.83 2.25
N ARG A 8 -13.77 9.99 1.83
CA ARG A 8 -14.54 11.24 1.85
C ARG A 8 -15.76 11.19 0.97
N VAL A 9 -15.61 10.64 -0.25
CA VAL A 9 -16.72 10.54 -1.22
C VAL A 9 -17.84 9.63 -0.70
N ILE A 10 -17.51 8.49 -0.07
CA ILE A 10 -18.48 7.53 0.45
C ILE A 10 -18.79 7.71 1.94
N ASN A 11 -18.29 8.80 2.55
CA ASN A 11 -18.44 9.11 3.98
C ASN A 11 -17.97 7.96 4.90
N LYS A 12 -16.83 7.34 4.57
CA LYS A 12 -16.23 6.26 5.33
C LYS A 12 -14.80 6.63 5.75
N ALA A 13 -14.49 6.49 7.02
CA ALA A 13 -13.15 6.72 7.54
C ALA A 13 -12.25 5.48 7.34
N PHE A 14 -11.08 5.68 6.77
CA PHE A 14 -10.03 4.68 6.68
C PHE A 14 -8.79 5.14 7.45
N ASN A 15 -8.15 4.20 8.12
CA ASN A 15 -6.92 4.49 8.86
C ASN A 15 -5.69 4.03 8.06
N ILE A 16 -5.05 4.96 7.37
CA ILE A 16 -3.89 4.67 6.54
C ILE A 16 -2.63 4.34 7.36
N GLU A 17 -2.56 4.80 8.62
CA GLU A 17 -1.43 4.48 9.50
C GLU A 17 -1.27 2.97 9.74
N ALA A 18 -2.35 2.20 9.61
CA ALA A 18 -2.33 0.75 9.72
C ALA A 18 -1.35 0.07 8.74
N ILE A 19 -1.01 0.74 7.64
CA ILE A 19 -0.05 0.22 6.63
C ILE A 19 1.36 0.11 7.21
N ILE A 20 1.75 1.02 8.10
CA ILE A 20 3.11 1.09 8.66
C ILE A 20 3.18 0.82 10.15
N ARG A 21 2.06 0.80 10.85
CA ARG A 21 1.99 0.59 12.31
C ARG A 21 1.18 -0.65 12.64
N PRO A 22 1.82 -1.72 13.15
CA PRO A 22 1.12 -2.94 13.59
C PRO A 22 0.07 -2.64 14.67
N GLY A 23 -1.04 -3.37 14.63
CA GLY A 23 -2.09 -3.29 15.65
C GLY A 23 -3.11 -2.17 15.47
N ILE A 24 -2.98 -1.35 14.42
CA ILE A 24 -3.97 -0.35 14.06
C ILE A 24 -4.94 -0.94 13.03
N ASP A 25 -6.24 -0.82 13.30
CA ASP A 25 -7.27 -1.24 12.34
C ASP A 25 -7.38 -0.25 11.18
N VAL A 26 -7.25 -0.75 9.96
CA VAL A 26 -7.41 0.05 8.74
C VAL A 26 -8.85 0.43 8.44
N ALA A 27 -9.81 -0.16 9.17
CA ALA A 27 -11.25 0.01 8.99
C ALA A 27 -11.77 -0.45 7.60
N VAL A 28 -11.11 -1.43 7.01
CA VAL A 28 -11.54 -2.11 5.78
C VAL A 28 -11.83 -3.56 6.12
N GLU A 29 -12.92 -4.10 5.58
CA GLU A 29 -13.23 -5.52 5.78
C GLU A 29 -12.11 -6.42 5.27
N GLY A 30 -11.61 -7.32 6.11
CA GLY A 30 -10.45 -8.16 5.79
C GLY A 30 -9.14 -7.39 5.67
N GLY A 31 -9.06 -6.18 6.23
CA GLY A 31 -7.89 -5.31 6.11
C GLY A 31 -6.60 -5.91 6.68
N GLU A 32 -6.68 -6.63 7.81
CA GLU A 32 -5.52 -7.32 8.37
C GLU A 32 -4.98 -8.41 7.43
N GLU A 33 -5.87 -9.22 6.90
CA GLU A 33 -5.50 -10.31 5.97
C GLU A 33 -4.97 -9.75 4.64
N LEU A 34 -5.53 -8.64 4.16
CA LEU A 34 -5.03 -7.96 2.96
C LEU A 34 -3.64 -7.36 3.17
N LEU A 35 -3.38 -6.72 4.31
CA LEU A 35 -2.06 -6.17 4.64
C LEU A 35 -1.03 -7.29 4.81
N ALA A 36 -1.37 -8.35 5.55
CA ALA A 36 -0.48 -9.50 5.72
C ALA A 36 -0.16 -10.17 4.39
N PHE A 37 -1.14 -10.29 3.50
CA PHE A 37 -0.92 -10.84 2.15
C PHE A 37 -0.02 -9.92 1.31
N ALA A 38 -0.25 -8.60 1.32
CA ALA A 38 0.57 -7.64 0.59
C ALA A 38 2.04 -7.65 1.04
N ASP A 39 2.27 -7.70 2.34
CA ASP A 39 3.63 -7.76 2.90
C ASP A 39 4.34 -9.06 2.52
N THR A 40 3.64 -10.19 2.56
CA THR A 40 4.24 -11.50 2.30
C THR A 40 4.46 -11.78 0.82
N ILE A 41 3.59 -11.30 -0.07
CA ILE A 41 3.78 -11.48 -1.53
C ILE A 41 4.99 -10.70 -2.05
N LEU A 42 5.37 -9.61 -1.38
CA LEU A 42 6.56 -8.82 -1.69
C LEU A 42 7.80 -9.30 -0.91
N GLY A 43 7.61 -10.19 0.05
CA GLY A 43 8.65 -10.75 0.89
C GLY A 43 9.33 -11.97 0.27
N ALA A 44 10.25 -12.57 1.05
CA ALA A 44 11.05 -13.72 0.63
C ALA A 44 10.70 -15.03 1.36
N ASP A 45 9.68 -15.02 2.23
CA ASP A 45 9.27 -16.20 3.01
C ASP A 45 8.04 -16.88 2.37
N PRO A 46 8.22 -18.03 1.68
CA PRO A 46 7.12 -18.73 1.04
C PRO A 46 6.12 -19.33 2.04
N GLY A 47 6.56 -19.70 3.25
CA GLY A 47 5.67 -20.21 4.29
C GLY A 47 4.74 -19.13 4.83
N ALA A 48 5.26 -17.94 5.07
CA ALA A 48 4.43 -16.79 5.45
C ALA A 48 3.41 -16.43 4.35
N LEU A 49 3.82 -16.47 3.09
CA LEU A 49 2.92 -16.24 1.96
C LEU A 49 1.80 -17.28 1.88
N ASP A 50 2.12 -18.55 2.08
CA ASP A 50 1.10 -19.62 2.07
C ASP A 50 0.06 -19.42 3.17
N ASN A 51 0.50 -19.08 4.38
CA ASN A 51 -0.39 -18.80 5.50
C ASN A 51 -1.28 -17.58 5.23
N ALA A 52 -0.70 -16.49 4.73
CA ALA A 52 -1.44 -15.28 4.40
C ALA A 52 -2.48 -15.52 3.29
N ARG A 53 -2.12 -16.30 2.27
CA ARG A 53 -3.02 -16.72 1.18
C ARG A 53 -4.23 -17.47 1.72
N LEU A 54 -4.01 -18.44 2.60
CA LEU A 54 -5.08 -19.23 3.20
C LEU A 54 -5.97 -18.35 4.10
N ALA A 55 -5.40 -17.48 4.90
CA ALA A 55 -6.14 -16.56 5.75
C ALA A 55 -7.02 -15.61 4.93
N LEU A 56 -6.47 -15.03 3.87
CA LEU A 56 -7.20 -14.13 2.98
C LEU A 56 -8.33 -14.86 2.24
N ALA A 57 -8.08 -16.08 1.73
CA ALA A 57 -9.08 -16.89 1.07
C ALA A 57 -10.22 -17.26 2.03
N LYS A 58 -9.91 -17.56 3.27
CA LYS A 58 -10.90 -17.89 4.31
C LYS A 58 -11.75 -16.67 4.67
N ARG A 59 -11.13 -15.47 4.74
CA ARG A 59 -11.80 -14.24 5.18
C ARG A 59 -12.68 -13.61 4.10
N LEU A 60 -12.18 -13.51 2.88
CA LEU A 60 -12.81 -12.79 1.77
C LEU A 60 -13.09 -13.66 0.53
N GLY A 61 -12.75 -14.93 0.57
CA GLY A 61 -12.93 -15.87 -0.54
C GLY A 61 -11.71 -15.95 -1.48
N PRO A 62 -11.63 -17.01 -2.29
CA PRO A 62 -10.48 -17.27 -3.18
C PRO A 62 -10.31 -16.19 -4.26
N THR A 63 -11.40 -15.57 -4.72
CA THR A 63 -11.35 -14.47 -5.70
C THR A 63 -10.58 -13.25 -5.17
N ALA A 64 -10.64 -13.00 -3.85
CA ALA A 64 -9.89 -11.92 -3.23
C ALA A 64 -8.38 -12.13 -3.32
N VAL A 65 -7.91 -13.37 -3.26
CA VAL A 65 -6.49 -13.71 -3.43
C VAL A 65 -6.01 -13.35 -4.84
N SER A 66 -6.78 -13.72 -5.86
CA SER A 66 -6.46 -13.38 -7.26
C SER A 66 -6.45 -11.87 -7.46
N ALA A 67 -7.47 -11.16 -6.98
CA ALA A 67 -7.56 -9.71 -7.09
C ALA A 67 -6.40 -9.01 -6.39
N ALA A 68 -6.10 -9.38 -5.14
CA ALA A 68 -5.00 -8.81 -4.37
C ALA A 68 -3.64 -9.07 -5.04
N SER A 69 -3.43 -10.27 -5.60
CA SER A 69 -2.21 -10.61 -6.34
C SER A 69 -2.01 -9.74 -7.57
N ILE A 70 -3.06 -9.51 -8.35
CA ILE A 70 -3.01 -8.68 -9.56
C ILE A 70 -2.70 -7.22 -9.18
N ILE A 71 -3.36 -6.70 -8.15
CA ILE A 71 -3.14 -5.34 -7.67
C ILE A 71 -1.70 -5.17 -7.18
N ALA A 72 -1.21 -6.05 -6.32
CA ALA A 72 0.15 -6.01 -5.79
C ALA A 72 1.19 -6.06 -6.91
N ALA A 73 1.02 -6.96 -7.88
CA ALA A 73 1.91 -7.08 -9.04
C ALA A 73 1.91 -5.81 -9.89
N ASN A 74 0.75 -5.21 -10.13
CA ASN A 74 0.63 -4.00 -10.95
C ASN A 74 1.33 -2.80 -10.29
N PHE A 75 1.12 -2.57 -9.00
CA PHE A 75 1.81 -1.51 -8.27
C PHE A 75 3.31 -1.77 -8.15
N SER A 76 3.74 -2.99 -7.84
CA SER A 76 5.16 -3.35 -7.80
C SER A 76 5.87 -3.13 -9.13
N LYS A 77 5.21 -3.45 -10.24
CA LYS A 77 5.71 -3.15 -11.59
C LYS A 77 5.87 -1.64 -11.79
N ASN A 78 4.85 -0.85 -11.48
CA ASN A 78 4.87 0.59 -11.67
C ASN A 78 5.96 1.25 -10.83
N ASP A 79 6.11 0.84 -9.57
CA ASP A 79 7.15 1.35 -8.68
C ASP A 79 8.56 1.05 -9.20
N ARG A 80 8.78 -0.14 -9.74
CA ARG A 80 10.08 -0.52 -10.33
C ARG A 80 10.40 0.29 -11.58
N ILE A 81 9.41 0.55 -12.43
CA ILE A 81 9.58 1.41 -13.61
C ILE A 81 9.92 2.84 -13.17
N ALA A 82 9.16 3.40 -12.24
CA ALA A 82 9.39 4.74 -11.73
C ALA A 82 10.78 4.89 -11.10
N ASN A 83 11.18 3.95 -10.26
CA ASN A 83 12.50 3.94 -9.64
C ASN A 83 13.64 3.75 -10.66
N GLY A 84 13.45 2.86 -11.63
CA GLY A 84 14.45 2.60 -12.67
C GLY A 84 14.70 3.78 -13.59
N LEU A 85 13.68 4.56 -13.86
CA LEU A 85 13.75 5.77 -14.69
C LEU A 85 14.04 7.05 -13.89
N GLY A 86 13.98 6.99 -12.55
CA GLY A 86 14.14 8.17 -11.69
C GLY A 86 13.01 9.20 -11.87
N ILE A 87 11.78 8.72 -12.06
CA ILE A 87 10.62 9.60 -12.28
C ILE A 87 10.34 10.41 -11.01
N PRO A 88 10.35 11.77 -11.09
CA PRO A 88 9.96 12.59 -9.95
C PRO A 88 8.44 12.57 -9.73
N MET A 89 8.03 12.98 -8.53
CA MET A 89 6.63 13.28 -8.27
C MET A 89 6.19 14.50 -9.08
N GLU A 90 4.97 14.50 -9.55
CA GLU A 90 4.39 15.67 -10.23
C GLU A 90 4.31 16.87 -9.29
N ALA A 91 4.74 18.05 -9.76
CA ALA A 91 4.80 19.25 -8.93
C ALA A 91 3.47 19.60 -8.25
N MET A 92 2.36 19.38 -8.95
CA MET A 92 1.01 19.62 -8.43
C MET A 92 0.63 18.72 -7.24
N MET A 93 1.38 17.64 -7.00
CA MET A 93 1.13 16.70 -5.90
C MET A 93 1.98 17.01 -4.67
N LEU A 94 2.95 17.92 -4.76
CA LEU A 94 3.87 18.20 -3.65
C LEU A 94 3.17 18.81 -2.45
N ASP A 95 2.45 19.91 -2.64
CA ASP A 95 1.75 20.61 -1.55
C ASP A 95 0.61 19.75 -0.94
N PRO A 96 -0.30 19.14 -1.74
CA PRO A 96 -1.38 18.34 -1.18
C PRO A 96 -0.95 17.08 -0.41
N THR A 97 0.31 16.65 -0.58
CA THR A 97 0.83 15.44 0.06
C THR A 97 1.91 15.71 1.11
N GLU A 98 2.21 16.97 1.41
CA GLU A 98 3.30 17.32 2.32
C GLU A 98 3.12 16.70 3.70
N ASP A 99 1.96 16.90 4.32
CA ASP A 99 1.61 16.33 5.62
C ASP A 99 1.75 14.80 5.63
N PHE A 100 1.20 14.16 4.62
CA PHE A 100 1.27 12.71 4.46
C PHE A 100 2.70 12.19 4.28
N ARG A 101 3.52 12.88 3.49
CA ARG A 101 4.91 12.47 3.27
C ARG A 101 5.78 12.63 4.52
N GLU A 102 5.51 13.64 5.34
CA GLU A 102 6.18 13.86 6.61
C GLU A 102 5.76 12.82 7.65
N ASP A 103 4.46 12.63 7.85
CA ASP A 103 3.90 11.70 8.83
C ASP A 103 4.38 10.25 8.59
N PHE A 104 4.53 9.86 7.34
CA PHE A 104 4.95 8.50 6.94
C PHE A 104 6.45 8.38 6.65
N GLY A 105 7.22 9.46 6.80
CA GLY A 105 8.66 9.45 6.57
C GLY A 105 9.06 9.18 5.12
N ILE A 106 8.18 9.46 4.16
CA ILE A 106 8.39 9.14 2.74
C ILE A 106 9.59 9.90 2.17
N ASN A 107 9.81 11.12 2.62
CA ASN A 107 10.93 11.96 2.17
C ASN A 107 12.31 11.41 2.58
N ALA A 108 12.36 10.45 3.51
CA ALA A 108 13.61 9.80 3.92
C ALA A 108 14.07 8.68 2.97
N TYR A 109 13.21 8.22 2.07
CA TYR A 109 13.60 7.20 1.09
C TYR A 109 14.54 7.78 0.03
N ARG A 110 15.49 6.94 -0.41
CA ARG A 110 16.49 7.34 -1.44
C ARG A 110 15.84 7.91 -2.71
N SER A 111 14.72 7.34 -3.13
CA SER A 111 13.97 7.78 -4.32
C SER A 111 13.36 9.18 -4.18
N ALA A 112 13.21 9.72 -2.98
CA ALA A 112 12.76 11.09 -2.76
C ALA A 112 13.69 12.13 -3.41
N ALA A 113 14.98 11.81 -3.57
CA ALA A 113 15.93 12.67 -4.26
C ALA A 113 15.55 12.96 -5.73
N ASN A 114 14.77 12.08 -6.37
CA ASN A 114 14.28 12.30 -7.74
C ASN A 114 13.32 13.51 -7.81
N THR A 115 12.68 13.85 -6.69
CA THR A 115 11.69 14.94 -6.60
C THR A 115 12.23 16.15 -5.84
N LEU A 116 12.98 15.93 -4.77
CA LEU A 116 13.35 16.96 -3.78
C LEU A 116 14.78 17.51 -3.97
N SER A 117 15.53 16.99 -4.93
CA SER A 117 16.90 17.47 -5.22
C SER A 117 16.93 18.74 -6.04
#